data_e1fa56fa6802f9548a52cad30377d157
#
_entry.id   e1fa56fa6802f9548a52cad30377d157
#
_cell.length_a   1.000
_cell.length_b   1.000
_cell.length_c   1.000
_cell.angle_alpha   90.00
_cell.angle_beta   90.00
_cell.angle_gamma   90.00
#
_symmetry.space_group_name_H-M   'P 1'
#
loop_
_entity.id
_entity.type
_entity.pdbx_description
1 polymer ?
#
loop_
_entity_poly.entity_id
_entity_poly.type
_entity_poly.pdbx_seq_one_letter_code
_entity_poly.pdbx_strand_id
1 'polypeptide(L)'
;MEPPLTPDVSPFRLDEARRALEKGTGKGVRIAVIDSGVEVDHPALPGLTLIDDLHVIDAGVQIEVKPGDGSDIYGHGTAVTGVIRRIAPDAQIGSIRVLGANLGSRTVIIREGVRQAIDRGYHILNCSFGCGLPEHIFQYKEWIDEA
;
A
#
# COMPACT_ATOMS: atom_id res chain seq x y z
N MET A 1 -20.15 15.52 42.04
CA MET A 1 -19.20 16.41 41.28
C MET A 1 -18.61 15.54 40.19
N GLU A 2 -19.10 15.65 38.99
CA GLU A 2 -18.55 14.93 37.85
C GLU A 2 -17.14 15.46 37.55
N PRO A 3 -16.17 14.58 37.20
CA PRO A 3 -14.85 15.02 36.81
C PRO A 3 -14.97 15.83 35.53
N PRO A 4 -14.15 16.89 35.32
CA PRO A 4 -14.16 17.65 34.12
C PRO A 4 -13.86 16.74 32.93
N LEU A 5 -14.69 16.84 31.89
CA LEU A 5 -14.45 16.17 30.61
C LEU A 5 -13.05 16.57 30.13
N THR A 6 -12.17 15.58 29.99
CA THR A 6 -10.90 15.81 29.32
C THR A 6 -11.20 16.34 27.92
N PRO A 7 -10.50 17.38 27.44
CA PRO A 7 -10.71 17.85 26.07
C PRO A 7 -10.50 16.67 25.12
N ASP A 8 -11.45 16.48 24.22
CA ASP A 8 -11.36 15.47 23.15
C ASP A 8 -10.09 15.73 22.34
N VAL A 9 -9.03 15.02 22.67
CA VAL A 9 -7.76 15.05 21.94
C VAL A 9 -7.87 14.03 20.82
N SER A 10 -8.90 14.17 19.97
CA SER A 10 -8.91 13.47 18.70
C SER A 10 -7.72 13.98 17.90
N PRO A 11 -6.75 13.11 17.52
CA PRO A 11 -5.62 13.53 16.69
C PRO A 11 -6.07 13.97 15.29
N PHE A 12 -7.33 13.74 14.94
CA PHE A 12 -7.92 14.09 13.65
C PHE A 12 -8.86 15.29 13.78
N ARG A 13 -8.42 16.43 13.30
CA ARG A 13 -9.28 17.58 13.09
C ARG A 13 -10.02 17.42 11.76
N LEU A 14 -11.31 17.13 11.83
CA LEU A 14 -12.16 16.92 10.63
C LEU A 14 -12.14 18.10 9.65
N ASP A 15 -12.01 19.33 10.14
CA ASP A 15 -11.90 20.52 9.32
C ASP A 15 -10.56 20.59 8.55
N GLU A 16 -9.47 20.10 9.14
CA GLU A 16 -8.16 20.00 8.49
C GLU A 16 -8.16 18.86 7.47
N ALA A 17 -8.74 17.70 7.82
CA ALA A 17 -8.88 16.58 6.91
C ALA A 17 -9.70 16.94 5.65
N ARG A 18 -10.83 17.66 5.82
CA ARG A 18 -11.63 18.16 4.69
C ARG A 18 -10.84 19.11 3.80
N ARG A 19 -10.12 20.06 4.38
CA ARG A 19 -9.27 21.00 3.63
C ARG A 19 -8.14 20.28 2.89
N ALA A 20 -7.56 19.25 3.50
CA ALA A 20 -6.53 18.44 2.85
C ALA A 20 -7.08 17.67 1.65
N LEU A 21 -8.29 17.08 1.75
CA LEU A 21 -8.97 16.42 0.64
C LEU A 21 -9.35 17.38 -0.50
N GLU A 22 -9.71 18.62 -0.17
CA GLU A 22 -10.09 19.63 -1.18
C GLU A 22 -8.88 20.23 -1.93
N LYS A 23 -7.71 20.29 -1.29
CA LYS A 23 -6.55 21.02 -1.80
C LYS A 23 -5.32 20.16 -2.02
N GLY A 24 -5.25 18.99 -1.36
CA GLY A 24 -4.11 18.11 -1.43
C GLY A 24 -4.11 17.32 -2.75
N THR A 25 -2.99 17.34 -3.46
CA THR A 25 -2.82 16.56 -4.71
C THR A 25 -1.91 15.36 -4.53
N GLY A 26 -1.30 15.20 -3.37
CA GLY A 26 -0.29 14.17 -3.13
C GLY A 26 1.08 14.47 -3.76
N LYS A 27 1.31 15.68 -4.26
CA LYS A 27 2.59 16.06 -4.86
C LYS A 27 3.76 15.86 -3.89
N GLY A 28 4.76 15.10 -4.32
CA GLY A 28 5.93 14.75 -3.52
C GLY A 28 5.70 13.57 -2.58
N VAL A 29 4.50 12.99 -2.54
CA VAL A 29 4.20 11.79 -1.75
C VAL A 29 4.47 10.55 -2.61
N ARG A 30 5.19 9.57 -2.05
CA ARG A 30 5.47 8.26 -2.65
C ARG A 30 4.59 7.21 -1.96
N ILE A 31 3.80 6.49 -2.73
CA ILE A 31 2.86 5.48 -2.23
C ILE A 31 3.19 4.12 -2.84
N ALA A 32 3.48 3.13 -2.01
CA ALA A 32 3.60 1.75 -2.44
C ALA A 32 2.22 1.06 -2.38
N VAL A 33 1.77 0.51 -3.50
CA VAL A 33 0.62 -0.40 -3.56
C VAL A 33 1.16 -1.81 -3.47
N ILE A 34 1.06 -2.40 -2.28
CA ILE A 34 1.52 -3.77 -1.99
C ILE A 34 0.31 -4.69 -2.12
N ASP A 35 0.16 -5.34 -3.30
CA ASP A 35 -1.09 -5.96 -3.71
C ASP A 35 -0.88 -7.07 -4.77
N SER A 36 -1.86 -7.28 -5.65
CA SER A 36 -1.87 -8.24 -6.76
C SER A 36 -1.13 -7.75 -8.02
N GLY A 37 -0.55 -6.57 -7.99
CA GLY A 37 0.04 -5.87 -9.11
C GLY A 37 -0.75 -4.63 -9.51
N VAL A 38 -0.30 -3.91 -10.52
CA VAL A 38 -1.01 -2.76 -11.11
C VAL A 38 -0.89 -2.85 -12.63
N GLU A 39 -2.03 -2.90 -13.31
CA GLU A 39 -2.10 -2.87 -14.78
C GLU A 39 -1.90 -1.44 -15.27
N VAL A 40 -0.72 -1.14 -15.80
CA VAL A 40 -0.32 0.22 -16.16
C VAL A 40 -1.09 0.78 -17.35
N ASP A 41 -1.50 -0.10 -18.28
CA ASP A 41 -2.25 0.28 -19.49
C ASP A 41 -3.77 0.20 -19.31
N HIS A 42 -4.24 0.04 -18.05
CA HIS A 42 -5.66 -0.05 -17.78
C HIS A 42 -6.39 1.25 -18.18
N PRO A 43 -7.53 1.18 -18.92
CA PRO A 43 -8.26 2.36 -19.39
C PRO A 43 -8.67 3.36 -18.32
N ALA A 44 -8.90 2.88 -17.08
CA ALA A 44 -9.24 3.73 -15.93
C ALA A 44 -8.02 4.46 -15.31
N LEU A 45 -6.80 4.17 -15.77
CA LEU A 45 -5.55 4.73 -15.25
C LEU A 45 -4.74 5.45 -16.35
N PRO A 46 -5.35 6.34 -17.15
CA PRO A 46 -4.67 6.96 -18.27
C PRO A 46 -3.41 7.71 -17.81
N GLY A 47 -2.29 7.47 -18.50
CA GLY A 47 -1.02 8.13 -18.23
C GLY A 47 -0.37 7.74 -16.89
N LEU A 48 -0.76 6.61 -16.30
CA LEU A 48 -0.07 6.08 -15.12
C LEU A 48 1.37 5.71 -15.50
N THR A 49 2.30 6.18 -14.68
CA THR A 49 3.69 5.72 -14.69
C THR A 49 4.05 5.30 -13.28
N LEU A 50 4.48 4.05 -13.12
CA LEU A 50 4.97 3.55 -11.84
C LEU A 50 6.42 3.96 -11.63
N ILE A 51 6.78 4.40 -10.42
CA ILE A 51 8.18 4.69 -10.07
C ILE A 51 8.98 3.43 -9.77
N ASP A 52 8.31 2.38 -9.31
CA ASP A 52 8.81 1.02 -9.18
C ASP A 52 7.69 0.06 -9.60
N ASP A 53 8.05 -1.04 -10.24
CA ASP A 53 7.18 -2.19 -10.45
C ASP A 53 7.94 -3.46 -10.10
N LEU A 54 7.52 -4.11 -9.02
CA LEU A 54 8.21 -5.24 -8.41
C LEU A 54 7.27 -6.43 -8.25
N HIS A 55 7.84 -7.61 -8.39
CA HIS A 55 7.17 -8.87 -8.09
C HIS A 55 8.00 -9.68 -7.09
N VAL A 56 7.43 -9.93 -5.91
CA VAL A 56 8.04 -10.77 -4.87
C VAL A 56 7.52 -12.18 -5.01
N ILE A 57 8.43 -13.13 -5.20
CA ILE A 57 8.10 -14.54 -5.43
C ILE A 57 8.83 -15.44 -4.47
N ASP A 58 8.19 -16.57 -4.17
CA ASP A 58 8.82 -17.69 -3.48
C ASP A 58 9.47 -18.62 -4.52
N ALA A 59 10.79 -18.59 -4.61
CA ALA A 59 11.55 -19.47 -5.49
C ALA A 59 11.87 -20.83 -4.83
N GLY A 60 11.23 -21.15 -3.69
CA GLY A 60 11.36 -22.41 -2.96
C GLY A 60 12.54 -22.42 -1.98
N VAL A 61 13.73 -22.03 -2.41
CA VAL A 61 14.93 -21.94 -1.55
C VAL A 61 15.07 -20.57 -0.90
N GLN A 62 14.61 -19.53 -1.61
CA GLN A 62 14.70 -18.12 -1.16
C GLN A 62 13.54 -17.30 -1.72
N ILE A 63 13.29 -16.17 -1.10
CA ILE A 63 12.40 -15.15 -1.65
C ILE A 63 13.17 -14.30 -2.64
N GLU A 64 12.64 -14.14 -3.84
CA GLU A 64 13.23 -13.32 -4.90
C GLU A 64 12.36 -12.09 -5.19
N VAL A 65 13.01 -10.97 -5.46
CA VAL A 65 12.38 -9.76 -5.93
C VAL A 65 12.78 -9.54 -7.38
N LYS A 66 11.79 -9.49 -8.27
CA LYS A 66 12.00 -9.31 -9.71
C LYS A 66 11.32 -8.03 -10.18
N PRO A 67 11.76 -7.44 -11.29
CA PRO A 67 10.97 -6.44 -11.98
C PRO A 67 9.58 -6.99 -12.30
N GLY A 68 8.56 -6.15 -12.13
CA GLY A 68 7.22 -6.44 -12.60
C GLY A 68 7.13 -6.30 -14.13
N ASP A 69 5.96 -6.59 -14.64
CA ASP A 69 5.64 -6.56 -16.07
C ASP A 69 4.48 -5.62 -16.41
N GLY A 70 4.14 -4.72 -15.45
CA GLY A 70 3.04 -3.78 -15.61
C GLY A 70 1.66 -4.44 -15.60
N SER A 71 1.54 -5.64 -15.06
CA SER A 71 0.30 -6.40 -15.02
C SER A 71 -0.25 -6.54 -13.61
N ASP A 72 -1.58 -6.72 -13.54
CA ASP A 72 -2.30 -7.09 -12.32
C ASP A 72 -3.00 -8.43 -12.54
N ILE A 73 -2.59 -9.44 -11.79
CA ILE A 73 -3.11 -10.82 -12.00
C ILE A 73 -4.51 -11.05 -11.44
N TYR A 74 -5.07 -10.08 -10.68
CA TYR A 74 -6.42 -10.17 -10.11
C TYR A 74 -7.28 -8.94 -10.42
N GLY A 75 -6.67 -7.75 -10.52
CA GLY A 75 -7.34 -6.47 -10.73
C GLY A 75 -7.54 -5.63 -9.45
N HIS A 76 -7.23 -6.17 -8.27
CA HIS A 76 -7.46 -5.48 -7.00
C HIS A 76 -6.49 -4.32 -6.81
N GLY A 77 -5.20 -4.50 -7.02
CA GLY A 77 -4.21 -3.43 -6.89
C GLY A 77 -4.43 -2.30 -7.91
N THR A 78 -4.91 -2.63 -9.11
CA THR A 78 -5.31 -1.66 -10.15
C THR A 78 -6.50 -0.81 -9.66
N ALA A 79 -7.52 -1.45 -9.08
CA ALA A 79 -8.67 -0.76 -8.51
C ALA A 79 -8.26 0.17 -7.35
N VAL A 80 -7.43 -0.31 -6.43
CA VAL A 80 -6.85 0.47 -5.33
C VAL A 80 -6.09 1.68 -5.86
N THR A 81 -5.23 1.48 -6.87
CA THR A 81 -4.48 2.56 -7.53
C THR A 81 -5.43 3.62 -8.12
N GLY A 82 -6.54 3.19 -8.71
CA GLY A 82 -7.57 4.09 -9.22
C GLY A 82 -8.18 4.98 -8.13
N VAL A 83 -8.44 4.43 -6.95
CA VAL A 83 -8.93 5.20 -5.79
C VAL A 83 -7.87 6.20 -5.32
N ILE A 84 -6.62 5.76 -5.18
CA ILE A 84 -5.50 6.62 -4.76
C ILE A 84 -5.36 7.82 -5.71
N ARG A 85 -5.36 7.59 -7.03
CA ARG A 85 -5.21 8.66 -8.03
C ARG A 85 -6.36 9.67 -8.04
N ARG A 86 -7.54 9.27 -7.64
CA ARG A 86 -8.68 10.21 -7.50
C ARG A 86 -8.51 11.17 -6.33
N ILE A 87 -7.82 10.76 -5.28
CA ILE A 87 -7.61 11.54 -4.05
C ILE A 87 -6.28 12.30 -4.13
N ALA A 88 -5.24 11.67 -4.67
CA ALA A 88 -3.88 12.16 -4.73
C ALA A 88 -3.31 12.02 -6.16
N PRO A 89 -3.81 12.83 -7.13
CA PRO A 89 -3.47 12.67 -8.55
C PRO A 89 -2.00 12.90 -8.88
N ASP A 90 -1.26 13.66 -8.06
CA ASP A 90 0.15 13.98 -8.24
C ASP A 90 1.08 13.11 -7.38
N ALA A 91 0.54 12.13 -6.64
CA ALA A 91 1.36 11.19 -5.90
C ALA A 91 2.13 10.26 -6.85
N GLN A 92 3.35 9.91 -6.46
CA GLN A 92 4.16 8.91 -7.14
C GLN A 92 3.77 7.52 -6.63
N ILE A 93 3.40 6.64 -7.53
CA ILE A 93 2.93 5.30 -7.20
C ILE A 93 3.94 4.24 -7.62
N GLY A 94 4.22 3.29 -6.73
CA GLY A 94 4.93 2.06 -7.03
C GLY A 94 4.03 0.85 -6.79
N SER A 95 4.22 -0.18 -7.59
CA SER A 95 3.54 -1.47 -7.50
C SER A 95 4.50 -2.50 -6.91
N ILE A 96 4.06 -3.21 -5.88
CA ILE A 96 4.81 -4.34 -5.30
C ILE A 96 3.84 -5.52 -5.23
N ARG A 97 3.94 -6.41 -6.21
CA ARG A 97 3.09 -7.60 -6.28
C ARG A 97 3.55 -8.64 -5.27
N VAL A 98 2.69 -8.93 -4.31
CA VAL A 98 2.90 -9.94 -3.27
C VAL A 98 1.75 -10.95 -3.21
N LEU A 99 0.59 -10.62 -3.78
CA LEU A 99 -0.59 -11.50 -3.80
C LEU A 99 -0.65 -12.29 -5.10
N GLY A 100 -1.11 -13.53 -5.00
CA GLY A 100 -1.38 -14.39 -6.14
C GLY A 100 -2.76 -14.16 -6.77
N ALA A 101 -3.08 -14.93 -7.82
CA ALA A 101 -4.33 -14.82 -8.58
C ALA A 101 -5.62 -15.08 -7.77
N ASN A 102 -5.51 -15.64 -6.58
CA ASN A 102 -6.61 -15.86 -5.64
C ASN A 102 -6.56 -14.90 -4.44
N LEU A 103 -5.77 -13.82 -4.53
CA LEU A 103 -5.45 -12.89 -3.44
C LEU A 103 -4.77 -13.54 -2.23
N GLY A 104 -4.30 -14.77 -2.38
CA GLY A 104 -3.54 -15.47 -1.35
C GLY A 104 -2.05 -15.13 -1.44
N SER A 105 -1.37 -15.20 -0.29
CA SER A 105 0.08 -15.05 -0.19
C SER A 105 0.62 -15.73 1.07
N ARG A 106 1.94 -15.87 1.12
CA ARG A 106 2.65 -16.29 2.33
C ARG A 106 3.17 -15.05 3.07
N THR A 107 3.14 -15.12 4.39
CA THR A 107 3.60 -14.02 5.27
C THR A 107 5.01 -13.55 4.94
N VAL A 108 5.91 -14.47 4.56
CA VAL A 108 7.30 -14.14 4.17
C VAL A 108 7.40 -13.32 2.88
N ILE A 109 6.47 -13.53 1.92
CA ILE A 109 6.40 -12.76 0.67
C ILE A 109 5.89 -11.35 0.97
N ILE A 110 4.84 -11.23 1.79
CA ILE A 110 4.28 -9.95 2.23
C ILE A 110 5.35 -9.13 2.97
N ARG A 111 6.04 -9.76 3.93
CA ARG A 111 7.12 -9.14 4.68
C ARG A 111 8.22 -8.59 3.77
N GLU A 112 8.65 -9.36 2.78
CA GLU A 112 9.66 -8.90 1.83
C GLU A 112 9.14 -7.72 1.01
N GLY A 113 7.88 -7.72 0.57
CA GLY A 113 7.27 -6.59 -0.14
C GLY A 113 7.23 -5.32 0.71
N VAL A 114 6.87 -5.42 1.99
CA VAL A 114 6.91 -4.30 2.94
C VAL A 114 8.33 -3.78 3.11
N ARG A 115 9.31 -4.67 3.33
CA ARG A 115 10.72 -4.29 3.45
C ARG A 115 11.22 -3.55 2.20
N GLN A 116 10.85 -4.03 1.00
CA GLN A 116 11.20 -3.35 -0.26
C GLN A 116 10.63 -1.93 -0.34
N ALA A 117 9.41 -1.71 0.18
CA ALA A 117 8.83 -0.37 0.24
C ALA A 117 9.56 0.55 1.23
N ILE A 118 9.87 0.05 2.43
CA ILE A 118 10.61 0.79 3.46
C ILE A 118 12.00 1.18 2.93
N ASP A 119 12.77 0.22 2.41
CA ASP A 119 14.13 0.43 1.89
C ASP A 119 14.17 1.46 0.74
N ARG A 120 13.07 1.57 -0.03
CA ARG A 120 12.95 2.55 -1.12
C ARG A 120 12.42 3.90 -0.67
N GLY A 121 12.13 4.08 0.60
CA GLY A 121 11.68 5.35 1.19
C GLY A 121 10.29 5.76 0.71
N TYR A 122 9.35 4.83 0.61
CA TYR A 122 7.95 5.15 0.44
C TYR A 122 7.40 5.82 1.70
N HIS A 123 6.57 6.84 1.52
CA HIS A 123 5.95 7.58 2.62
C HIS A 123 4.66 6.92 3.13
N ILE A 124 3.99 6.18 2.24
CA ILE A 124 2.75 5.47 2.55
C ILE A 124 2.83 4.07 1.94
N LEU A 125 2.53 3.07 2.73
CA LEU A 125 2.38 1.69 2.31
C LEU A 125 0.90 1.32 2.35
N ASN A 126 0.30 1.12 1.18
CA ASN A 126 -1.08 0.64 1.09
C ASN A 126 -1.08 -0.89 1.05
N CYS A 127 -1.55 -1.49 2.13
CA CYS A 127 -1.65 -2.94 2.33
C CYS A 127 -3.12 -3.34 2.47
N SER A 128 -3.82 -3.53 1.34
CA SER A 128 -5.25 -3.85 1.32
C SER A 128 -5.50 -5.36 1.48
N PHE A 129 -4.88 -5.97 2.46
CA PHE A 129 -4.99 -7.38 2.79
C PHE A 129 -4.93 -7.59 4.32
N GLY A 130 -5.24 -8.81 4.76
CA GLY A 130 -5.18 -9.16 6.18
C GLY A 130 -5.05 -10.66 6.38
N CYS A 131 -4.88 -11.06 7.64
CA CYS A 131 -4.84 -12.46 8.03
C CYS A 131 -5.78 -12.69 9.21
N GLY A 132 -6.62 -13.74 9.10
CA GLY A 132 -7.53 -14.14 10.18
C GLY A 132 -6.90 -15.05 11.25
N LEU A 133 -5.60 -15.35 11.14
CA LEU A 133 -4.90 -16.25 12.05
C LEU A 133 -4.18 -15.47 13.15
N PRO A 134 -4.58 -15.62 14.42
CA PRO A 134 -3.99 -14.88 15.54
C PRO A 134 -2.49 -15.06 15.71
N GLU A 135 -1.95 -16.21 15.34
CA GLU A 135 -0.52 -16.52 15.43
C GLU A 135 0.37 -15.63 14.58
N HIS A 136 -0.17 -14.96 13.58
CA HIS A 136 0.57 -14.02 12.74
C HIS A 136 0.58 -12.57 13.24
N ILE A 137 -0.15 -12.25 14.31
CA ILE A 137 -0.27 -10.87 14.82
C ILE A 137 1.10 -10.25 15.13
N PHE A 138 2.00 -11.00 15.77
CA PHE A 138 3.32 -10.48 16.14
C PHE A 138 4.19 -10.18 14.94
N GLN A 139 4.08 -10.95 13.85
CA GLN A 139 4.82 -10.73 12.62
C GLN A 139 4.34 -9.44 11.92
N TYR A 140 3.02 -9.20 11.88
CA TYR A 140 2.46 -7.97 11.32
C TYR A 140 2.85 -6.74 12.15
N LYS A 141 2.81 -6.87 13.50
CA LYS A 141 3.22 -5.79 14.38
C LYS A 141 4.66 -5.35 14.16
N GLU A 142 5.58 -6.30 13.98
CA GLU A 142 6.99 -6.01 13.72
C GLU A 142 7.16 -5.10 12.49
N TRP A 143 6.44 -5.36 11.41
CA TRP A 143 6.53 -4.54 10.19
C TRP A 143 5.88 -3.17 10.34
N ILE A 144 4.77 -3.10 11.09
CA ILE A 144 4.09 -1.83 11.36
C ILE A 144 4.96 -0.93 12.23
N ASP A 145 5.69 -1.52 13.18
CA ASP A 145 6.58 -0.77 14.05
C ASP A 145 7.85 -0.29 13.31
N GLU A 146 8.24 -0.97 12.22
CA GLU A 146 9.39 -0.60 11.39
C GLU A 146 9.04 0.48 10.36
N ALA A 147 7.80 0.49 9.87
CA ALA A 147 7.32 1.42 8.84
C ALA A 147 7.02 2.82 9.39
#